data_6ee4d89adf4d9a838ca1f0257127379d
#
_entry.id   6ee4d89adf4d9a838ca1f0257127379d
#
_cell.length_a   1.000
_cell.length_b   1.000
_cell.length_c   1.000
_cell.angle_alpha   90.00
_cell.angle_beta   90.00
_cell.angle_gamma   90.00
#
_symmetry.space_group_name_H-M   'P 1'
#
loop_
_entity.id
_entity.type
_entity.pdbx_description
1 polymer ?
#
loop_
_entity_poly.entity_id
_entity_poly.type
_entity_poly.pdbx_seq_one_letter_code
_entity_poly.pdbx_strand_id
1 'polypeptide(L)'
;MPSRDNAPPSQNPQLGPTAPPQSGLIFPFMARCYAMGGRYSWLLIRVVTGVNLIPHGAKKLFGGIEGTAAFFAGAGYEPALFLTWLVAVTEFFGGILLILGLFTRPAAAAVAVFMAMAVQHHYANGFFWGGGGYEYPLMWGVMALAIFLRGGGACSLDARIGREF
;
A
#
# COMPACT_ATOMS: atom_id res chain seq x y z
N MET A 1 -14.18 22.92 -59.09
CA MET A 1 -13.56 23.36 -57.81
C MET A 1 -14.18 22.52 -56.70
N PRO A 2 -13.50 21.54 -56.11
CA PRO A 2 -14.00 20.84 -54.95
C PRO A 2 -13.53 21.55 -53.68
N SER A 3 -14.46 21.73 -52.72
CA SER A 3 -14.30 22.41 -51.43
C SER A 3 -13.34 21.69 -50.50
N ARG A 4 -12.40 22.45 -49.93
CA ARG A 4 -11.33 22.05 -49.01
C ARG A 4 -11.75 22.18 -47.54
N ASP A 5 -12.87 21.64 -47.08
CA ASP A 5 -13.30 21.88 -45.69
C ASP A 5 -13.72 20.62 -44.93
N ASN A 6 -12.98 19.50 -45.06
CA ASN A 6 -13.19 18.34 -44.20
C ASN A 6 -11.85 17.71 -43.76
N ALA A 7 -10.97 18.48 -43.15
CA ALA A 7 -9.87 17.90 -42.37
C ALA A 7 -10.37 17.62 -40.95
N PRO A 8 -10.23 16.41 -40.41
CA PRO A 8 -10.54 16.15 -39.01
C PRO A 8 -9.59 16.97 -38.11
N PRO A 9 -10.05 17.44 -36.94
CA PRO A 9 -9.21 18.18 -36.03
C PRO A 9 -7.98 17.35 -35.66
N SER A 10 -6.78 17.94 -35.82
CA SER A 10 -5.51 17.33 -35.47
C SER A 10 -5.53 16.93 -33.98
N GLN A 11 -5.51 15.65 -33.73
CA GLN A 11 -5.28 15.12 -32.38
C GLN A 11 -3.87 15.52 -31.96
N ASN A 12 -3.79 16.51 -31.05
CA ASN A 12 -2.54 16.96 -30.47
C ASN A 12 -2.06 15.89 -29.45
N PRO A 13 -0.95 15.16 -29.68
CA PRO A 13 -0.47 14.08 -28.79
C PRO A 13 0.16 14.57 -27.49
N GLN A 14 0.05 15.85 -27.16
CA GLN A 14 0.71 16.49 -26.02
C GLN A 14 -0.15 16.57 -24.75
N LEU A 15 -1.26 15.84 -24.65
CA LEU A 15 -1.99 15.74 -23.40
C LEU A 15 -1.29 14.71 -22.48
N GLY A 16 -0.23 15.15 -21.85
CA GLY A 16 0.25 14.54 -20.60
C GLY A 16 -0.89 14.50 -19.57
N PRO A 17 -0.75 13.76 -18.46
CA PRO A 17 -1.82 13.57 -17.49
C PRO A 17 -2.41 14.93 -17.12
N THR A 18 -3.68 15.14 -17.50
CA THR A 18 -4.41 16.37 -17.29
C THR A 18 -4.36 16.74 -15.81
N ALA A 19 -3.69 17.83 -15.51
CA ALA A 19 -3.85 18.47 -14.22
C ALA A 19 -5.35 18.68 -13.99
N PRO A 20 -5.90 18.35 -12.82
CA PRO A 20 -7.31 18.55 -12.54
C PRO A 20 -7.65 20.04 -12.82
N PRO A 21 -8.82 20.32 -13.41
CA PRO A 21 -9.20 21.67 -13.73
C PRO A 21 -9.12 22.52 -12.46
N GLN A 22 -8.29 23.57 -12.49
CA GLN A 22 -8.07 24.48 -11.35
C GLN A 22 -9.29 25.39 -11.07
N SER A 23 -10.37 25.22 -11.83
CA SER A 23 -11.60 26.02 -11.80
C SER A 23 -12.56 25.57 -10.69
N GLY A 24 -12.10 25.40 -9.45
CA GLY A 24 -12.99 24.99 -8.36
C GLY A 24 -12.35 25.04 -6.97
N LEU A 25 -11.12 25.52 -6.85
CA LEU A 25 -10.50 25.66 -5.52
C LEU A 25 -11.11 26.87 -4.80
N ILE A 26 -11.76 26.64 -3.66
CA ILE A 26 -12.25 27.70 -2.76
C ILE A 26 -11.08 28.60 -2.32
N PHE A 27 -9.89 28.02 -2.17
CA PHE A 27 -8.67 28.73 -1.79
C PHE A 27 -7.58 28.58 -2.86
N PRO A 28 -7.51 29.47 -3.88
CA PRO A 28 -6.55 29.37 -4.98
C PRO A 28 -5.08 29.38 -4.54
N PHE A 29 -4.74 30.05 -3.43
CA PHE A 29 -3.38 30.08 -2.90
C PHE A 29 -2.87 28.69 -2.44
N MET A 30 -3.78 27.74 -2.16
CA MET A 30 -3.44 26.36 -1.81
C MET A 30 -3.07 25.49 -3.03
N ALA A 31 -3.25 25.99 -4.26
CA ALA A 31 -3.02 25.23 -5.48
C ALA A 31 -1.60 24.61 -5.54
N ARG A 32 -0.57 25.39 -5.13
CA ARG A 32 0.82 24.89 -5.06
C ARG A 32 1.00 23.78 -4.02
N CYS A 33 0.39 23.93 -2.85
CA CYS A 33 0.42 22.91 -1.79
C CYS A 33 -0.24 21.63 -2.27
N TYR A 34 -1.40 21.73 -2.93
CA TYR A 34 -2.11 20.56 -3.45
C TYR A 34 -1.36 19.89 -4.61
N ALA A 35 -0.73 20.65 -5.50
CA ALA A 35 0.08 20.10 -6.58
C ALA A 35 1.30 19.33 -6.04
N MET A 36 2.01 19.88 -5.06
CA MET A 36 3.13 19.20 -4.39
C MET A 36 2.63 18.02 -3.55
N GLY A 37 1.57 18.21 -2.77
CA GLY A 37 0.95 17.16 -1.96
C GLY A 37 0.52 15.97 -2.79
N GLY A 38 -0.14 16.20 -3.93
CA GLY A 38 -0.56 15.15 -4.84
C GLY A 38 0.59 14.28 -5.36
N ARG A 39 1.77 14.86 -5.55
CA ARG A 39 2.98 14.14 -5.97
C ARG A 39 3.52 13.21 -4.87
N TYR A 40 3.50 13.68 -3.62
CA TYR A 40 4.12 12.97 -2.49
C TYR A 40 3.13 12.19 -1.62
N SER A 41 1.83 12.43 -1.75
CA SER A 41 0.81 11.77 -0.94
C SER A 41 0.90 10.24 -1.05
N TRP A 42 1.14 9.73 -2.25
CA TRP A 42 1.27 8.30 -2.48
C TRP A 42 2.54 7.70 -1.86
N LEU A 43 3.66 8.43 -1.96
CA LEU A 43 4.90 8.06 -1.27
C LEU A 43 4.68 8.00 0.25
N LEU A 44 3.99 8.99 0.82
CA LEU A 44 3.67 9.04 2.24
C LEU A 44 2.87 7.82 2.70
N ILE A 45 1.79 7.48 1.99
CA ILE A 45 0.96 6.30 2.29
C ILE A 45 1.82 5.03 2.29
N ARG A 46 2.62 4.83 1.26
CA ARG A 46 3.48 3.66 1.11
C ARG A 46 4.52 3.57 2.22
N VAL A 47 5.23 4.68 2.49
CA VAL A 47 6.27 4.74 3.53
C VAL A 47 5.66 4.50 4.91
N VAL A 48 4.56 5.16 5.26
CA VAL A 48 3.90 4.99 6.56
C VAL A 48 3.43 3.54 6.73
N THR A 49 2.85 2.93 5.70
CA THR A 49 2.46 1.52 5.74
C THR A 49 3.69 0.62 6.04
N GLY A 50 4.79 0.82 5.33
CA GLY A 50 6.01 0.04 5.54
C GLY A 50 6.63 0.25 6.91
N VAL A 51 6.76 1.50 7.37
CA VAL A 51 7.34 1.84 8.69
C VAL A 51 6.55 1.21 9.83
N ASN A 52 5.23 1.15 9.74
CA ASN A 52 4.41 0.52 10.79
C ASN A 52 4.56 -1.01 10.82
N LEU A 53 4.82 -1.66 9.70
CA LEU A 53 4.99 -3.11 9.65
C LEU A 53 6.34 -3.59 10.21
N ILE A 54 7.42 -2.84 9.98
CA ILE A 54 8.78 -3.23 10.37
C ILE A 54 8.92 -3.58 11.86
N PRO A 55 8.45 -2.78 12.83
CA PRO A 55 8.57 -3.13 14.25
C PRO A 55 7.85 -4.43 14.63
N HIS A 56 6.71 -4.71 14.00
CA HIS A 56 5.95 -5.94 14.23
C HIS A 56 6.69 -7.18 13.72
N GLY A 57 7.26 -7.09 12.51
CA GLY A 57 8.10 -8.14 11.94
C GLY A 57 9.41 -8.32 12.72
N ALA A 58 10.08 -7.20 13.07
CA ALA A 58 11.31 -7.23 13.84
C ALA A 58 11.14 -7.91 15.20
N LYS A 59 10.06 -7.59 15.93
CA LYS A 59 9.75 -8.24 17.22
C LYS A 59 9.61 -9.75 17.10
N LYS A 60 9.03 -10.24 15.99
CA LYS A 60 8.92 -11.67 15.74
C LYS A 60 10.27 -12.27 15.36
N LEU A 61 10.99 -11.67 14.40
CA LEU A 61 12.26 -12.21 13.89
C LEU A 61 13.38 -12.25 14.92
N PHE A 62 13.47 -11.24 15.79
CA PHE A 62 14.58 -11.08 16.74
C PHE A 62 14.24 -11.54 18.17
N GLY A 63 13.46 -12.59 18.33
CA GLY A 63 13.19 -13.23 19.62
C GLY A 63 11.74 -13.60 19.91
N GLY A 64 10.82 -13.39 18.96
CA GLY A 64 9.39 -13.67 19.16
C GLY A 64 8.82 -14.83 18.35
N ILE A 65 9.64 -15.57 17.61
CA ILE A 65 9.18 -16.63 16.71
C ILE A 65 8.45 -17.73 17.50
N GLU A 66 9.07 -18.26 18.55
CA GLU A 66 8.50 -19.38 19.32
C GLU A 66 7.18 -18.96 20.01
N GLY A 67 7.16 -17.78 20.63
CA GLY A 67 5.94 -17.26 21.26
C GLY A 67 4.81 -17.00 20.27
N THR A 68 5.14 -16.49 19.08
CA THR A 68 4.15 -16.28 18.03
C THR A 68 3.66 -17.60 17.43
N ALA A 69 4.55 -18.60 17.28
CA ALA A 69 4.17 -19.91 16.80
C ALA A 69 3.24 -20.62 17.80
N ALA A 70 3.54 -20.53 19.10
CA ALA A 70 2.65 -21.05 20.15
C ALA A 70 1.27 -20.36 20.13
N PHE A 71 1.24 -19.04 19.93
CA PHE A 71 -0.02 -18.29 19.76
C PHE A 71 -0.80 -18.78 18.53
N PHE A 72 -0.15 -18.96 17.38
CA PHE A 72 -0.80 -19.45 16.15
C PHE A 72 -1.35 -20.87 16.32
N ALA A 73 -0.56 -21.78 16.92
CA ALA A 73 -1.01 -23.13 17.22
C ALA A 73 -2.24 -23.13 18.15
N GLY A 74 -2.21 -22.32 19.21
CA GLY A 74 -3.35 -22.16 20.13
C GLY A 74 -4.60 -21.56 19.46
N ALA A 75 -4.42 -20.77 18.40
CA ALA A 75 -5.52 -20.21 17.58
C ALA A 75 -5.97 -21.15 16.45
N GLY A 76 -5.37 -22.35 16.32
CA GLY A 76 -5.72 -23.34 15.30
C GLY A 76 -5.11 -23.09 13.92
N TYR A 77 -4.11 -22.21 13.81
CA TYR A 77 -3.39 -21.97 12.56
C TYR A 77 -2.22 -22.97 12.42
N GLU A 78 -2.34 -23.89 11.47
CA GLU A 78 -1.33 -24.91 11.21
C GLU A 78 -0.85 -24.91 9.74
N PRO A 79 0.43 -25.14 9.47
CA PRO A 79 1.54 -25.37 10.40
C PRO A 79 2.06 -24.06 11.05
N ALA A 80 1.92 -23.94 12.37
CA ALA A 80 2.09 -22.68 13.10
C ALA A 80 3.47 -22.04 12.92
N LEU A 81 4.54 -22.83 13.02
CA LEU A 81 5.91 -22.33 12.86
C LEU A 81 6.16 -21.74 11.45
N PHE A 82 5.70 -22.42 10.41
CA PHE A 82 5.82 -21.96 9.04
C PHE A 82 5.06 -20.65 8.82
N LEU A 83 3.81 -20.59 9.29
CA LEU A 83 2.98 -19.39 9.20
C LEU A 83 3.58 -18.20 9.97
N THR A 84 4.20 -18.47 11.12
CA THR A 84 4.90 -17.45 11.91
C THR A 84 6.07 -16.85 11.12
N TRP A 85 6.91 -17.68 10.50
CA TRP A 85 8.01 -17.21 9.67
C TRP A 85 7.49 -16.41 8.47
N LEU A 86 6.46 -16.90 7.80
CA LEU A 86 5.85 -16.23 6.67
C LEU A 86 5.35 -14.83 7.05
N VAL A 87 4.65 -14.71 8.17
CA VAL A 87 4.16 -13.42 8.69
C VAL A 87 5.32 -12.52 9.08
N ALA A 88 6.30 -13.01 9.84
CA ALA A 88 7.43 -12.23 10.31
C ALA A 88 8.26 -11.66 9.14
N VAL A 89 8.52 -12.47 8.12
CA VAL A 89 9.21 -12.05 6.88
C VAL A 89 8.36 -11.05 6.09
N THR A 90 7.06 -11.30 5.94
CA THR A 90 6.15 -10.40 5.24
C THR A 90 6.10 -9.03 5.91
N GLU A 91 5.99 -8.96 7.23
CA GLU A 91 5.96 -7.68 7.94
C GLU A 91 7.30 -6.95 7.86
N PHE A 92 8.40 -7.63 8.11
CA PHE A 92 9.71 -6.98 8.18
C PHE A 92 10.23 -6.60 6.77
N PHE A 93 10.40 -7.59 5.91
CA PHE A 93 10.94 -7.34 4.57
C PHE A 93 9.90 -6.71 3.65
N GLY A 94 8.64 -7.11 3.73
CA GLY A 94 7.55 -6.45 3.01
C GLY A 94 7.45 -4.98 3.38
N GLY A 95 7.60 -4.63 4.67
CA GLY A 95 7.66 -3.24 5.12
C GLY A 95 8.82 -2.47 4.48
N ILE A 96 10.03 -3.04 4.45
CA ILE A 96 11.20 -2.45 3.78
C ILE A 96 10.96 -2.28 2.28
N LEU A 97 10.42 -3.29 1.60
CA LEU A 97 10.11 -3.24 0.18
C LEU A 97 9.09 -2.15 -0.14
N LEU A 98 8.07 -1.99 0.70
CA LEU A 98 7.08 -0.92 0.57
C LEU A 98 7.71 0.47 0.73
N ILE A 99 8.61 0.66 1.70
CA ILE A 99 9.32 1.94 1.88
C ILE A 99 10.14 2.27 0.63
N LEU A 100 10.92 1.33 0.15
CA LEU A 100 11.77 1.50 -1.04
C LEU A 100 10.94 1.63 -2.33
N GLY A 101 9.74 1.05 -2.35
CA GLY A 101 8.94 0.88 -3.56
C GLY A 101 9.59 -0.08 -4.54
N LEU A 102 10.11 -1.18 -4.03
CA LEU A 102 10.71 -2.27 -4.78
C LEU A 102 9.85 -3.52 -4.64
N PHE A 103 9.58 -4.21 -5.74
CA PHE A 103 8.59 -5.30 -5.76
C PHE A 103 7.29 -4.88 -5.06
N THR A 104 6.84 -3.67 -5.34
CA THR A 104 5.78 -3.01 -4.56
C THR A 104 4.49 -3.80 -4.57
N ARG A 105 4.03 -4.28 -5.73
CA ARG A 105 2.77 -5.04 -5.83
C ARG A 105 2.85 -6.40 -5.14
N PRO A 106 3.87 -7.26 -5.36
CA PRO A 106 4.01 -8.51 -4.60
C PRO A 106 4.07 -8.30 -3.08
N ALA A 107 4.84 -7.31 -2.61
CA ALA A 107 4.94 -7.00 -1.18
C ALA A 107 3.59 -6.54 -0.61
N ALA A 108 2.90 -5.64 -1.31
CA ALA A 108 1.59 -5.15 -0.91
C ALA A 108 0.52 -6.26 -0.92
N ALA A 109 0.55 -7.17 -1.90
CA ALA A 109 -0.35 -8.32 -1.95
C ALA A 109 -0.15 -9.24 -0.74
N ALA A 110 1.09 -9.58 -0.41
CA ALA A 110 1.40 -10.41 0.76
C ALA A 110 0.92 -9.76 2.06
N VAL A 111 1.14 -8.44 2.21
CA VAL A 111 0.64 -7.68 3.37
C VAL A 111 -0.89 -7.67 3.40
N ALA A 112 -1.57 -7.44 2.27
CA ALA A 112 -3.02 -7.41 2.21
C ALA A 112 -3.64 -8.75 2.60
N VAL A 113 -3.08 -9.87 2.12
CA VAL A 113 -3.52 -11.23 2.50
C VAL A 113 -3.32 -11.46 3.99
N PHE A 114 -2.16 -11.12 4.53
CA PHE A 114 -1.89 -11.24 5.96
C PHE A 114 -2.87 -10.39 6.80
N MET A 115 -3.13 -9.14 6.40
CA MET A 115 -4.07 -8.28 7.11
C MET A 115 -5.51 -8.79 7.03
N ALA A 116 -5.93 -9.42 5.93
CA ALA A 116 -7.23 -10.06 5.83
C ALA A 116 -7.37 -11.23 6.84
N MET A 117 -6.32 -12.03 7.01
CA MET A 117 -6.30 -13.08 8.04
C MET A 117 -6.34 -12.47 9.45
N ALA A 118 -5.62 -11.38 9.69
CA ALA A 118 -5.65 -10.68 10.97
C ALA A 118 -7.03 -10.09 11.27
N VAL A 119 -7.73 -9.52 10.28
CA VAL A 119 -9.14 -9.09 10.41
C VAL A 119 -10.02 -10.26 10.83
N GLN A 120 -9.91 -11.41 10.15
CA GLN A 120 -10.67 -12.61 10.50
C GLN A 120 -10.40 -13.06 11.94
N HIS A 121 -9.14 -13.06 12.36
CA HIS A 121 -8.75 -13.47 13.72
C HIS A 121 -9.35 -12.56 14.79
N HIS A 122 -9.30 -11.24 14.56
CA HIS A 122 -9.77 -10.24 15.52
C HIS A 122 -11.29 -9.94 15.42
N TYR A 123 -11.99 -10.53 14.43
CA TYR A 123 -13.39 -10.21 14.15
C TYR A 123 -14.32 -10.42 15.34
N ALA A 124 -14.11 -11.50 16.10
CA ALA A 124 -14.91 -11.83 17.27
C ALA A 124 -14.77 -10.81 18.43
N ASN A 125 -13.69 -10.04 18.45
CA ASN A 125 -13.43 -9.01 19.48
C ASN A 125 -14.10 -7.66 19.15
N GLY A 126 -14.86 -7.58 18.04
CA GLY A 126 -15.52 -6.37 17.60
C GLY A 126 -14.60 -5.42 16.84
N PHE A 127 -15.10 -4.21 16.54
CA PHE A 127 -14.40 -3.25 15.70
C PHE A 127 -13.20 -2.58 16.39
N PHE A 128 -13.40 -2.05 17.59
CA PHE A 128 -12.44 -1.14 18.23
C PHE A 128 -11.18 -1.85 18.71
N TRP A 129 -10.03 -1.32 18.33
CA TRP A 129 -8.72 -1.86 18.70
C TRP A 129 -8.45 -1.89 20.20
N GLY A 130 -9.00 -0.94 20.98
CA GLY A 130 -8.89 -0.93 22.45
C GLY A 130 -9.41 -2.19 23.12
N GLY A 131 -10.34 -2.91 22.48
CA GLY A 131 -10.83 -4.24 22.87
C GLY A 131 -10.12 -5.40 22.13
N GLY A 132 -9.06 -5.15 21.40
CA GLY A 132 -8.40 -6.17 20.57
C GLY A 132 -9.11 -6.44 19.24
N GLY A 133 -9.95 -5.50 18.77
CA GLY A 133 -10.74 -5.63 17.56
C GLY A 133 -9.95 -5.46 16.26
N TYR A 134 -10.68 -5.51 15.15
CA TYR A 134 -10.06 -5.59 13.82
C TYR A 134 -9.81 -4.23 13.13
N GLU A 135 -10.02 -3.10 13.80
CA GLU A 135 -9.89 -1.74 13.24
C GLU A 135 -8.53 -1.51 12.54
N TYR A 136 -7.42 -1.79 13.22
CA TYR A 136 -6.09 -1.60 12.64
C TYR A 136 -5.76 -2.58 11.52
N PRO A 137 -5.98 -3.89 11.66
CA PRO A 137 -5.77 -4.80 10.54
C PRO A 137 -6.58 -4.42 9.30
N LEU A 138 -7.82 -3.96 9.47
CA LEU A 138 -8.65 -3.51 8.36
C LEU A 138 -8.05 -2.28 7.67
N MET A 139 -7.66 -1.26 8.44
CA MET A 139 -7.06 -0.04 7.90
C MET A 139 -5.77 -0.34 7.12
N TRP A 140 -4.87 -1.12 7.70
CA TRP A 140 -3.61 -1.50 7.05
C TRP A 140 -3.84 -2.40 5.84
N GLY A 141 -4.83 -3.29 5.88
CA GLY A 141 -5.22 -4.13 4.77
C GLY A 141 -5.75 -3.33 3.58
N VAL A 142 -6.60 -2.34 3.82
CA VAL A 142 -7.11 -1.43 2.78
C VAL A 142 -5.97 -0.59 2.19
N MET A 143 -5.04 -0.09 3.00
CA MET A 143 -3.87 0.65 2.51
C MET A 143 -2.97 -0.25 1.66
N ALA A 144 -2.69 -1.47 2.09
CA ALA A 144 -1.91 -2.43 1.32
C ALA A 144 -2.61 -2.79 -0.01
N LEU A 145 -3.93 -2.99 0.00
CA LEU A 145 -4.70 -3.22 -1.22
C LEU A 145 -4.64 -2.03 -2.18
N ALA A 146 -4.77 -0.81 -1.68
CA ALA A 146 -4.62 0.39 -2.50
C ALA A 146 -3.21 0.46 -3.14
N ILE A 147 -2.15 0.13 -2.37
CA ILE A 147 -0.77 0.08 -2.88
C ILE A 147 -0.63 -1.02 -3.94
N PHE A 148 -1.21 -2.19 -3.73
CA PHE A 148 -1.22 -3.28 -4.71
C PHE A 148 -1.86 -2.85 -6.04
N LEU A 149 -3.03 -2.21 -5.97
CA LEU A 149 -3.77 -1.78 -7.16
C LEU A 149 -3.03 -0.67 -7.93
N ARG A 150 -2.46 0.30 -7.24
CA ARG A 150 -1.81 1.45 -7.87
C ARG A 150 -0.32 1.23 -8.19
N GLY A 151 0.37 0.34 -7.46
CA GLY A 151 1.81 0.13 -7.59
C GLY A 151 2.65 1.15 -6.84
N GLY A 152 3.96 1.16 -7.12
CA GLY A 152 4.95 1.96 -6.40
C GLY A 152 4.85 3.47 -6.59
N GLY A 153 4.29 3.92 -7.71
CA GLY A 153 4.23 5.34 -8.09
C GLY A 153 5.59 5.93 -8.47
N ALA A 154 5.59 7.21 -8.88
CA ALA A 154 6.75 7.89 -9.46
C ALA A 154 8.01 7.94 -8.55
N CYS A 155 7.83 7.89 -7.22
CA CYS A 155 8.93 7.92 -6.24
C CYS A 155 9.29 6.52 -5.74
N SER A 156 9.24 5.49 -6.59
CA SER A 156 9.58 4.10 -6.27
C SER A 156 10.86 3.65 -6.98
N LEU A 157 11.50 2.62 -6.45
CA LEU A 157 12.60 1.96 -7.15
C LEU A 157 12.08 1.22 -8.39
N ASP A 158 10.88 0.63 -8.32
CA ASP A 158 10.24 -0.01 -9.49
C ASP A 158 10.16 0.95 -10.67
N ALA A 159 9.73 2.20 -10.43
CA ALA A 159 9.66 3.22 -11.47
C ALA A 159 11.04 3.62 -12.02
N ARG A 160 12.10 3.63 -11.18
CA ARG A 160 13.47 3.93 -11.61
C ARG A 160 14.09 2.82 -12.43
N ILE A 161 13.76 1.57 -12.13
CA ILE A 161 14.21 0.38 -12.87
C ILE A 161 13.41 0.22 -14.17
N GLY A 162 12.28 0.92 -14.30
CA GLY A 162 11.40 0.84 -15.46
C GLY A 162 10.60 -0.48 -15.52
N ARG A 163 10.42 -1.16 -14.40
CA ARG A 163 9.65 -2.40 -14.27
C ARG A 163 8.72 -2.31 -13.07
N GLU A 164 7.44 -2.47 -13.30
CA GLU A 164 6.46 -2.76 -12.25
C GLU A 164 6.20 -4.28 -12.25
N PHE A 165 6.34 -4.89 -11.08
CA PHE A 165 6.11 -6.32 -10.89
C PHE A 165 4.71 -6.58 -10.39
#